data_49626ef8e4f9eea5739321b3ab09976f
#
_entry.id   49626ef8e4f9eea5739321b3ab09976f
#
_cell.length_a   1.000
_cell.length_b   1.000
_cell.length_c   1.000
_cell.angle_alpha   90.00
_cell.angle_beta   90.00
_cell.angle_gamma   90.00
#
_symmetry.space_group_name_H-M   'P 1'
#
loop_
_entity.id
_entity.type
_entity.pdbx_description
1 polymer ?
#
loop_
_entity_poly.entity_id
_entity_poly.type
_entity_poly.pdbx_seq_one_letter_code
_entity_poly.pdbx_strand_id
1 'polypeptide(L)'
;MVAAHHQLLSEGLGVNHLRLILGTSMGCMHSFVWGETYPDFMDALMPLACQPVQIAGRNRIWRKMVMDAIRSDPEWKGGEYSAEPQQALRTAVDFLLIAGSAPLYMQKTLPTRDAADKYLDDYFKTRMAGLDANDFLYQVNASRNYDPSPRLEKITAHVMYINSADDFINPPELGIADREIKRVKNARFVLLPISDETRGHGTHTKAVIWKHYLAELLDKSAH
;
A
#
# COMPACT_ATOMS: atom_id res chain seq x y z
N MET A 1 8.70 4.73 -11.52
CA MET A 1 9.39 4.39 -10.25
C MET A 1 10.16 3.07 -10.38
N VAL A 2 9.55 1.92 -10.67
CA VAL A 2 10.28 0.63 -10.76
C VAL A 2 11.44 0.67 -11.76
N ALA A 3 11.26 1.23 -12.95
CA ALA A 3 12.36 1.38 -13.92
C ALA A 3 13.54 2.21 -13.37
N ALA A 4 13.26 3.28 -12.63
CA ALA A 4 14.31 4.09 -11.99
C ALA A 4 15.03 3.31 -10.87
N HIS A 5 14.30 2.51 -10.10
CA HIS A 5 14.92 1.62 -9.10
C HIS A 5 15.79 0.55 -9.76
N HIS A 6 15.32 -0.05 -10.86
CA HIS A 6 16.10 -1.02 -11.62
C HIS A 6 17.40 -0.40 -12.14
N GLN A 7 17.31 0.78 -12.74
CA GLN A 7 18.48 1.51 -13.23
C GLN A 7 19.48 1.85 -12.11
N LEU A 8 18.99 2.32 -10.96
CA LEU A 8 19.84 2.57 -9.78
C LEU A 8 20.58 1.31 -9.34
N LEU A 9 19.87 0.17 -9.27
CA LEU A 9 20.48 -1.09 -8.85
C LEU A 9 21.51 -1.58 -9.88
N SER A 10 21.13 -1.64 -11.15
CA SER A 10 21.97 -2.23 -12.22
C SER A 10 23.15 -1.33 -12.61
N GLU A 11 22.88 -0.05 -12.89
CA GLU A 11 23.90 0.90 -13.38
C GLU A 11 24.61 1.64 -12.25
N GLY A 12 23.87 2.03 -11.19
CA GLY A 12 24.43 2.80 -10.08
C GLY A 12 25.16 1.96 -9.04
N LEU A 13 24.64 0.76 -8.72
CA LEU A 13 25.16 -0.10 -7.65
C LEU A 13 25.79 -1.40 -8.17
N GLY A 14 25.69 -1.70 -9.47
CA GLY A 14 26.23 -2.94 -10.06
C GLY A 14 25.52 -4.22 -9.60
N VAL A 15 24.29 -4.08 -9.07
CA VAL A 15 23.45 -5.22 -8.63
C VAL A 15 22.69 -5.75 -9.82
N ASN A 16 22.92 -7.00 -10.18
CA ASN A 16 22.33 -7.66 -11.35
C ASN A 16 21.24 -8.68 -10.98
N HIS A 17 21.06 -8.99 -9.70
CA HIS A 17 20.03 -9.90 -9.21
C HIS A 17 19.67 -9.62 -7.75
N LEU A 18 18.42 -9.87 -7.37
CA LEU A 18 17.91 -9.70 -6.01
C LEU A 18 17.41 -11.03 -5.44
N ARG A 19 17.77 -11.31 -4.20
CA ARG A 19 17.24 -12.47 -3.48
C ARG A 19 15.74 -12.33 -3.19
N LEU A 20 15.29 -11.10 -2.88
CA LEU A 20 13.91 -10.82 -2.48
C LEU A 20 13.55 -9.37 -2.80
N ILE A 21 12.33 -9.15 -3.28
CA ILE A 21 11.65 -7.86 -3.24
C ILE A 21 10.45 -7.98 -2.30
N LEU A 22 10.52 -7.29 -1.16
CA LEU A 22 9.43 -7.16 -0.22
C LEU A 22 8.84 -5.76 -0.32
N GLY A 23 7.54 -5.65 -0.53
CA GLY A 23 6.87 -4.37 -0.65
C GLY A 23 5.54 -4.32 0.08
N THR A 24 5.27 -3.22 0.78
CA THR A 24 4.03 -3.01 1.52
C THR A 24 3.22 -1.87 0.90
N SER A 25 1.90 -1.98 0.82
CA SER A 25 0.99 -0.97 0.26
C SER A 25 1.43 -0.55 -1.16
N MET A 26 1.87 0.67 -1.40
CA MET A 26 2.41 1.08 -2.71
C MET A 26 3.67 0.27 -3.10
N GLY A 27 4.51 -0.12 -2.13
CA GLY A 27 5.61 -1.06 -2.37
C GLY A 27 5.15 -2.45 -2.82
N CYS A 28 3.98 -2.91 -2.37
CA CYS A 28 3.33 -4.12 -2.89
C CYS A 28 3.02 -3.98 -4.39
N MET A 29 2.50 -2.82 -4.79
CA MET A 29 2.26 -2.52 -6.22
C MET A 29 3.56 -2.56 -7.02
N HIS A 30 4.64 -2.00 -6.46
CA HIS A 30 5.97 -2.07 -7.08
C HIS A 30 6.45 -3.52 -7.22
N SER A 31 6.22 -4.39 -6.22
CA SER A 31 6.64 -5.80 -6.28
C SER A 31 6.02 -6.53 -7.47
N PHE A 32 4.72 -6.34 -7.74
CA PHE A 32 4.08 -6.90 -8.92
C PHE A 32 4.65 -6.33 -10.23
N VAL A 33 4.87 -5.01 -10.29
CA VAL A 33 5.48 -4.36 -11.47
C VAL A 33 6.92 -4.84 -11.70
N TRP A 34 7.69 -5.06 -10.65
CA TRP A 34 9.02 -5.66 -10.73
C TRP A 34 8.96 -7.06 -11.36
N GLY A 35 8.12 -7.94 -10.83
CA GLY A 35 8.01 -9.31 -11.31
C GLY A 35 7.56 -9.41 -12.76
N GLU A 36 6.60 -8.57 -13.21
CA GLU A 36 6.12 -8.60 -14.59
C GLU A 36 7.08 -7.95 -15.60
N THR A 37 7.89 -6.98 -15.13
CA THR A 37 8.76 -6.20 -16.02
C THR A 37 10.18 -6.79 -16.11
N TYR A 38 10.68 -7.31 -15.00
CA TYR A 38 12.04 -7.87 -14.87
C TYR A 38 11.99 -9.27 -14.23
N PRO A 39 11.34 -10.26 -14.87
CA PRO A 39 11.02 -11.55 -14.24
C PRO A 39 12.26 -12.33 -13.78
N ASP A 40 13.41 -12.15 -14.43
CA ASP A 40 14.65 -12.86 -14.12
C ASP A 40 15.55 -12.11 -13.12
N PHE A 41 15.11 -10.96 -12.61
CA PHE A 41 15.93 -10.09 -11.75
C PHE A 41 15.80 -10.44 -10.25
N MET A 42 14.89 -11.35 -9.87
CA MET A 42 14.71 -11.74 -8.46
C MET A 42 14.26 -13.18 -8.30
N ASP A 43 14.65 -13.80 -7.17
CA ASP A 43 14.20 -15.14 -6.79
C ASP A 43 12.80 -15.13 -6.18
N ALA A 44 12.49 -14.12 -5.37
CA ALA A 44 11.27 -14.07 -4.58
C ALA A 44 10.63 -12.68 -4.54
N LEU A 45 9.29 -12.68 -4.44
CA LEU A 45 8.46 -11.49 -4.24
C LEU A 45 7.56 -11.69 -3.01
N MET A 46 7.53 -10.69 -2.14
CA MET A 46 6.60 -10.66 -1.03
C MET A 46 5.75 -9.37 -1.04
N PRO A 47 4.73 -9.30 -1.90
CA PRO A 47 3.78 -8.20 -1.92
C PRO A 47 2.81 -8.27 -0.75
N LEU A 48 2.64 -7.17 0.01
CA LEU A 48 1.71 -7.05 1.14
C LEU A 48 0.78 -5.85 0.96
N ALA A 49 -0.52 -6.08 1.11
CA ALA A 49 -1.56 -5.04 1.20
C ALA A 49 -1.73 -4.18 -0.06
N CYS A 50 -1.89 -4.79 -1.22
CA CYS A 50 -2.41 -4.17 -2.45
C CYS A 50 -3.21 -5.19 -3.25
N GLN A 51 -3.75 -4.79 -4.40
CA GLN A 51 -4.37 -5.70 -5.36
C GLN A 51 -3.60 -5.68 -6.68
N PRO A 52 -3.42 -6.84 -7.36
CA PRO A 52 -2.66 -6.93 -8.60
C PRO A 52 -3.50 -6.58 -9.84
N VAL A 53 -4.26 -5.50 -9.76
CA VAL A 53 -5.12 -4.97 -10.82
C VAL A 53 -5.15 -3.45 -10.79
N GLN A 54 -5.70 -2.84 -11.82
CA GLN A 54 -5.97 -1.41 -11.85
C GLN A 54 -6.73 -0.94 -10.59
N ILE A 55 -6.32 0.19 -10.03
CA ILE A 55 -7.02 0.81 -8.90
C ILE A 55 -8.35 1.38 -9.37
N ALA A 56 -9.44 0.75 -8.96
CA ALA A 56 -10.81 1.10 -9.31
C ALA A 56 -11.73 1.16 -8.08
N GLY A 57 -13.02 1.35 -8.30
CA GLY A 57 -14.04 1.35 -7.28
C GLY A 57 -13.74 2.30 -6.11
N ARG A 58 -14.06 1.85 -4.89
CA ARG A 58 -13.89 2.65 -3.67
C ARG A 58 -12.44 3.12 -3.46
N ASN A 59 -11.46 2.28 -3.80
CA ASN A 59 -10.05 2.64 -3.69
C ASN A 59 -9.70 3.85 -4.59
N ARG A 60 -10.23 3.91 -5.82
CA ARG A 60 -10.04 5.07 -6.69
C ARG A 60 -10.81 6.30 -6.20
N ILE A 61 -12.01 6.11 -5.67
CA ILE A 61 -12.88 7.19 -5.20
C ILE A 61 -12.20 7.97 -4.08
N TRP A 62 -11.76 7.31 -3.00
CA TRP A 62 -11.13 8.05 -1.88
C TRP A 62 -9.84 8.74 -2.29
N ARG A 63 -9.04 8.15 -3.19
CA ARG A 63 -7.84 8.80 -3.75
C ARG A 63 -8.20 10.07 -4.51
N LYS A 64 -9.27 10.01 -5.29
CA LYS A 64 -9.77 11.20 -6.00
C LYS A 64 -10.26 12.27 -5.02
N MET A 65 -10.97 11.89 -3.95
CA MET A 65 -11.41 12.81 -2.91
C MET A 65 -10.24 13.55 -2.26
N VAL A 66 -9.15 12.85 -1.93
CA VAL A 66 -7.92 13.46 -1.40
C VAL A 66 -7.34 14.48 -2.39
N MET A 67 -7.20 14.11 -3.64
CA MET A 67 -6.64 15.00 -4.66
C MET A 67 -7.55 16.21 -4.94
N ASP A 68 -8.86 16.00 -4.94
CA ASP A 68 -9.84 17.08 -5.17
C ASP A 68 -9.87 18.03 -3.98
N ALA A 69 -9.79 17.54 -2.74
CA ALA A 69 -9.70 18.36 -1.54
C ALA A 69 -8.52 19.34 -1.61
N ILE A 70 -7.34 18.85 -2.01
CA ILE A 70 -6.15 19.70 -2.14
C ILE A 70 -6.34 20.70 -3.29
N ARG A 71 -6.76 20.25 -4.48
CA ARG A 71 -6.86 21.10 -5.66
C ARG A 71 -7.95 22.14 -5.60
N SER A 72 -9.02 21.91 -4.84
CA SER A 72 -10.13 22.84 -4.67
C SER A 72 -9.89 23.87 -3.56
N ASP A 73 -8.85 23.69 -2.75
CA ASP A 73 -8.51 24.66 -1.71
C ASP A 73 -7.91 25.92 -2.33
N PRO A 74 -8.52 27.12 -2.10
CA PRO A 74 -8.00 28.38 -2.64
C PRO A 74 -6.57 28.69 -2.19
N GLU A 75 -6.16 28.20 -1.00
CA GLU A 75 -4.82 28.43 -0.47
C GLU A 75 -3.75 27.58 -1.18
N TRP A 76 -4.14 26.51 -1.88
CA TRP A 76 -3.21 25.67 -2.66
C TRP A 76 -2.61 26.42 -3.86
N LYS A 77 -3.35 27.36 -4.47
CA LYS A 77 -2.87 28.25 -5.56
C LYS A 77 -2.22 27.52 -6.73
N GLY A 78 -2.75 26.34 -7.10
CA GLY A 78 -2.17 25.54 -8.18
C GLY A 78 -0.80 24.90 -7.86
N GLY A 79 -0.44 24.84 -6.59
CA GLY A 79 0.84 24.33 -6.11
C GLY A 79 1.86 25.41 -5.71
N GLU A 80 1.53 26.70 -5.90
CA GLU A 80 2.41 27.85 -5.66
C GLU A 80 2.05 28.56 -4.32
N TYR A 81 1.87 27.79 -3.26
CA TYR A 81 1.56 28.31 -1.93
C TYR A 81 2.83 28.69 -1.14
N SER A 82 2.70 29.69 -0.28
CA SER A 82 3.77 30.09 0.65
C SER A 82 3.59 29.53 2.07
N ALA A 83 2.37 29.04 2.36
CA ALA A 83 2.00 28.34 3.58
C ALA A 83 1.08 27.18 3.21
N GLU A 84 1.24 26.05 3.89
CA GLU A 84 0.45 24.84 3.62
C GLU A 84 -1.05 25.08 3.69
N PRO A 85 -1.85 24.59 2.72
CA PRO A 85 -3.31 24.67 2.74
C PRO A 85 -3.87 23.73 3.82
N GLN A 86 -3.97 24.23 5.05
CA GLN A 86 -4.25 23.43 6.25
C GLN A 86 -5.59 22.70 6.18
N GLN A 87 -6.62 23.34 5.61
CA GLN A 87 -7.96 22.75 5.51
C GLN A 87 -7.96 21.56 4.55
N ALA A 88 -7.31 21.70 3.41
CA ALA A 88 -7.18 20.62 2.43
C ALA A 88 -6.37 19.44 2.99
N LEU A 89 -5.23 19.72 3.62
CA LEU A 89 -4.39 18.68 4.24
C LEU A 89 -5.14 17.93 5.33
N ARG A 90 -5.91 18.65 6.18
CA ARG A 90 -6.75 18.04 7.21
C ARG A 90 -7.73 17.06 6.60
N THR A 91 -8.49 17.49 5.59
CA THR A 91 -9.46 16.64 4.87
C THR A 91 -8.78 15.40 4.24
N ALA A 92 -7.60 15.59 3.65
CA ALA A 92 -6.83 14.50 3.05
C ALA A 92 -6.36 13.47 4.10
N VAL A 93 -5.94 13.95 5.27
CA VAL A 93 -5.53 13.10 6.40
C VAL A 93 -6.72 12.34 6.99
N ASP A 94 -7.92 12.95 7.06
CA ASP A 94 -9.16 12.28 7.48
C ASP A 94 -9.47 11.05 6.62
N PHE A 95 -9.40 11.20 5.29
CA PHE A 95 -9.63 10.08 4.37
C PHE A 95 -8.62 8.96 4.57
N LEU A 96 -7.34 9.29 4.75
CA LEU A 96 -6.30 8.27 5.00
C LEU A 96 -6.50 7.56 6.34
N LEU A 97 -6.89 8.29 7.38
CA LEU A 97 -7.18 7.72 8.69
C LEU A 97 -8.27 6.65 8.59
N ILE A 98 -9.40 7.01 7.98
CA ILE A 98 -10.54 6.08 7.84
C ILE A 98 -10.17 4.92 6.92
N ALA A 99 -9.55 5.18 5.77
CA ALA A 99 -9.16 4.14 4.83
C ALA A 99 -8.14 3.15 5.43
N GLY A 100 -7.25 3.62 6.30
CA GLY A 100 -6.21 2.81 6.93
C GLY A 100 -6.63 2.12 8.22
N SER A 101 -7.79 2.49 8.80
CA SER A 101 -8.24 2.02 10.12
C SER A 101 -8.88 0.63 10.10
N ALA A 102 -8.91 -0.01 11.27
CA ALA A 102 -9.63 -1.27 11.51
C ALA A 102 -10.72 -1.04 12.58
N PRO A 103 -12.02 -1.31 12.27
CA PRO A 103 -13.12 -0.96 13.17
C PRO A 103 -13.03 -1.66 14.53
N LEU A 104 -12.67 -2.95 14.58
CA LEU A 104 -12.54 -3.68 15.84
C LEU A 104 -11.44 -3.10 16.73
N TYR A 105 -10.28 -2.80 16.15
CA TYR A 105 -9.18 -2.19 16.87
C TYR A 105 -9.55 -0.78 17.39
N MET A 106 -10.16 0.03 16.53
CA MET A 106 -10.58 1.39 16.90
C MET A 106 -11.61 1.33 18.04
N GLN A 107 -12.63 0.47 17.95
CA GLN A 107 -13.64 0.33 19.00
C GLN A 107 -13.05 -0.15 20.34
N LYS A 108 -12.06 -1.05 20.30
CA LYS A 108 -11.37 -1.56 21.48
C LYS A 108 -10.51 -0.48 22.17
N THR A 109 -9.79 0.30 21.39
CA THR A 109 -8.84 1.30 21.90
C THR A 109 -9.48 2.66 22.20
N LEU A 110 -10.60 2.97 21.55
CA LEU A 110 -11.35 4.23 21.64
C LEU A 110 -12.82 3.94 21.97
N PRO A 111 -13.12 3.37 23.15
CA PRO A 111 -14.45 2.83 23.45
C PRO A 111 -15.50 3.91 23.78
N THR A 112 -15.10 5.17 23.94
CA THR A 112 -16.00 6.28 24.26
C THR A 112 -15.89 7.39 23.22
N ARG A 113 -16.94 8.22 23.15
CA ARG A 113 -16.96 9.41 22.29
C ARG A 113 -15.75 10.30 22.55
N ASP A 114 -15.54 10.66 23.81
CA ASP A 114 -14.48 11.60 24.20
C ASP A 114 -13.08 11.04 23.89
N ALA A 115 -12.89 9.72 24.00
CA ALA A 115 -11.64 9.06 23.61
C ALA A 115 -11.42 9.14 22.10
N ALA A 116 -12.48 8.96 21.31
CA ALA A 116 -12.41 9.03 19.84
C ALA A 116 -12.13 10.48 19.37
N ASP A 117 -12.82 11.46 19.94
CA ASP A 117 -12.63 12.89 19.62
C ASP A 117 -11.19 13.31 19.95
N LYS A 118 -10.73 13.00 21.17
CA LYS A 118 -9.34 13.28 21.58
C LYS A 118 -8.32 12.62 20.69
N TYR A 119 -8.54 11.36 20.29
CA TYR A 119 -7.65 10.65 19.37
C TYR A 119 -7.50 11.38 18.03
N LEU A 120 -8.62 11.85 17.46
CA LEU A 120 -8.60 12.57 16.21
C LEU A 120 -7.79 13.88 16.32
N ASP A 121 -8.00 14.64 17.41
CA ASP A 121 -7.26 15.90 17.65
C ASP A 121 -5.74 15.64 17.80
N ASP A 122 -5.35 14.61 18.55
CA ASP A 122 -3.95 14.25 18.73
C ASP A 122 -3.31 13.68 17.45
N TYR A 123 -4.09 12.94 16.67
CA TYR A 123 -3.67 12.42 15.38
C TYR A 123 -3.31 13.56 14.42
N PHE A 124 -4.14 14.59 14.33
CA PHE A 124 -3.85 15.76 13.50
C PHE A 124 -2.60 16.49 13.93
N LYS A 125 -2.45 16.77 15.23
CA LYS A 125 -1.25 17.46 15.75
C LYS A 125 0.05 16.75 15.33
N THR A 126 0.00 15.41 15.30
CA THR A 126 1.17 14.59 14.94
C THR A 126 1.35 14.47 13.43
N ARG A 127 0.26 14.25 12.68
CA ARG A 127 0.33 13.92 11.25
C ARG A 127 0.45 15.13 10.35
N MET A 128 -0.08 16.29 10.74
CA MET A 128 0.03 17.52 9.96
C MET A 128 1.44 18.12 10.00
N ALA A 129 2.23 17.81 11.02
CA ALA A 129 3.59 18.32 11.13
C ALA A 129 4.49 17.78 10.01
N GLY A 130 4.95 18.67 9.15
CA GLY A 130 5.85 18.34 8.04
C GLY A 130 5.18 17.73 6.81
N LEU A 131 3.84 17.75 6.72
CA LEU A 131 3.15 17.42 5.47
C LEU A 131 3.23 18.61 4.50
N ASP A 132 3.54 18.28 3.25
CA ASP A 132 3.46 19.17 2.08
C ASP A 132 2.31 18.73 1.19
N ALA A 133 1.46 19.67 0.77
CA ALA A 133 0.27 19.36 0.00
C ALA A 133 0.58 18.84 -1.41
N ASN A 134 1.62 19.36 -2.04
CA ASN A 134 2.07 18.87 -3.35
C ASN A 134 2.63 17.45 -3.25
N ASP A 135 3.49 17.18 -2.27
CA ASP A 135 4.06 15.86 -2.04
C ASP A 135 2.94 14.84 -1.79
N PHE A 136 1.95 15.21 -0.97
CA PHE A 136 0.82 14.33 -0.67
C PHE A 136 -0.05 14.05 -1.91
N LEU A 137 -0.33 15.07 -2.70
CA LEU A 137 -1.04 14.96 -3.96
C LEU A 137 -0.30 14.06 -4.95
N TYR A 138 1.01 14.25 -5.11
CA TYR A 138 1.84 13.43 -5.98
C TYR A 138 1.92 11.97 -5.48
N GLN A 139 2.08 11.76 -4.18
CA GLN A 139 2.11 10.42 -3.58
C GLN A 139 0.82 9.64 -3.87
N VAL A 140 -0.34 10.26 -3.63
CA VAL A 140 -1.65 9.62 -3.88
C VAL A 140 -1.86 9.34 -5.37
N ASN A 141 -1.38 10.23 -6.24
CA ASN A 141 -1.52 10.10 -7.70
C ASN A 141 -0.48 9.19 -8.35
N ALA A 142 0.62 8.88 -7.67
CA ALA A 142 1.72 8.09 -8.22
C ALA A 142 1.31 6.70 -8.74
N SER A 143 0.26 6.12 -8.18
CA SER A 143 -0.30 4.82 -8.58
C SER A 143 -1.43 4.90 -9.62
N ARG A 144 -1.66 6.08 -10.24
CA ARG A 144 -2.78 6.30 -11.18
C ARG A 144 -2.80 5.29 -12.34
N ASN A 145 -1.63 4.96 -12.88
CA ASN A 145 -1.48 4.11 -14.05
C ASN A 145 -1.05 2.67 -13.67
N TYR A 146 -1.15 2.32 -12.39
CA TYR A 146 -0.84 0.97 -11.94
C TYR A 146 -1.89 -0.02 -12.45
N ASP A 147 -1.45 -1.02 -13.20
CA ASP A 147 -2.23 -2.19 -13.61
C ASP A 147 -1.28 -3.31 -14.07
N PRO A 148 -0.88 -4.23 -13.18
CA PRO A 148 -0.06 -5.38 -13.56
C PRO A 148 -0.88 -6.52 -14.15
N SER A 149 -2.23 -6.45 -14.08
CA SER A 149 -3.10 -7.56 -14.47
C SER A 149 -2.89 -8.11 -15.88
N PRO A 150 -2.51 -7.31 -16.91
CA PRO A 150 -2.31 -7.86 -18.25
C PRO A 150 -1.09 -8.79 -18.38
N ARG A 151 -0.19 -8.79 -17.39
CA ARG A 151 1.12 -9.48 -17.51
C ARG A 151 1.51 -10.31 -16.28
N LEU A 152 0.57 -10.65 -15.41
CA LEU A 152 0.84 -11.45 -14.20
C LEU A 152 1.49 -12.80 -14.49
N GLU A 153 1.17 -13.43 -15.63
CA GLU A 153 1.74 -14.70 -16.05
C GLU A 153 3.26 -14.61 -16.38
N LYS A 154 3.79 -13.41 -16.56
CA LYS A 154 5.23 -13.21 -16.78
C LYS A 154 6.05 -13.34 -15.50
N ILE A 155 5.42 -13.30 -14.33
CA ILE A 155 6.11 -13.41 -13.06
C ILE A 155 6.57 -14.86 -12.87
N THR A 156 7.88 -15.08 -12.87
CA THR A 156 8.54 -16.38 -12.71
C THR A 156 9.00 -16.63 -11.28
N ALA A 157 9.27 -15.57 -10.53
CA ALA A 157 9.70 -15.60 -9.13
C ALA A 157 8.71 -16.35 -8.22
N HIS A 158 9.19 -16.86 -7.10
CA HIS A 158 8.32 -17.36 -6.03
C HIS A 158 7.59 -16.21 -5.34
N VAL A 159 6.26 -16.29 -5.24
CA VAL A 159 5.44 -15.19 -4.69
C VAL A 159 4.71 -15.63 -3.43
N MET A 160 4.92 -14.90 -2.33
CA MET A 160 4.10 -14.97 -1.13
C MET A 160 3.32 -13.67 -1.01
N TYR A 161 2.09 -13.65 -1.51
CA TYR A 161 1.22 -12.48 -1.47
C TYR A 161 0.34 -12.50 -0.22
N ILE A 162 0.36 -11.41 0.57
CA ILE A 162 -0.32 -11.33 1.85
C ILE A 162 -1.25 -10.12 1.90
N ASN A 163 -2.46 -10.33 2.42
CA ASN A 163 -3.38 -9.25 2.80
C ASN A 163 -4.09 -9.58 4.10
N SER A 164 -4.67 -8.57 4.76
CA SER A 164 -5.49 -8.73 5.96
C SER A 164 -6.97 -8.73 5.62
N ALA A 165 -7.75 -9.56 6.29
CA ALA A 165 -9.18 -9.69 6.04
C ALA A 165 -9.99 -8.46 6.47
N ASP A 166 -9.41 -7.58 7.29
CA ASP A 166 -9.98 -6.30 7.71
C ASP A 166 -9.43 -5.09 6.93
N ASP A 167 -8.70 -5.33 5.82
CA ASP A 167 -8.16 -4.24 4.98
C ASP A 167 -9.27 -3.54 4.18
N PHE A 168 -9.62 -2.32 4.59
CA PHE A 168 -10.63 -1.50 3.92
C PHE A 168 -10.20 -1.03 2.51
N ILE A 169 -8.88 -0.86 2.28
CA ILE A 169 -8.34 -0.41 0.98
C ILE A 169 -8.38 -1.55 -0.03
N ASN A 170 -8.06 -2.77 0.41
CA ASN A 170 -8.00 -3.98 -0.42
C ASN A 170 -8.93 -5.07 0.15
N PRO A 171 -10.24 -4.84 0.18
CA PRO A 171 -11.17 -5.72 0.89
C PRO A 171 -11.26 -7.09 0.20
N PRO A 172 -11.24 -8.19 0.98
CA PRO A 172 -11.24 -9.56 0.43
C PRO A 172 -12.54 -9.92 -0.29
N GLU A 173 -13.67 -9.30 0.07
CA GLU A 173 -14.98 -9.55 -0.55
C GLU A 173 -15.01 -9.24 -2.06
N LEU A 174 -14.04 -8.52 -2.60
CA LEU A 174 -13.89 -8.32 -4.04
C LEU A 174 -13.42 -9.58 -4.78
N GLY A 175 -12.86 -10.56 -4.07
CA GLY A 175 -12.34 -11.80 -4.66
C GLY A 175 -11.17 -11.60 -5.64
N ILE A 176 -10.61 -10.40 -5.73
CA ILE A 176 -9.59 -10.05 -6.72
C ILE A 176 -8.29 -10.78 -6.44
N ALA A 177 -7.83 -10.75 -5.19
CA ALA A 177 -6.58 -11.39 -4.79
C ALA A 177 -6.57 -12.89 -5.10
N ASP A 178 -7.63 -13.59 -4.68
CA ASP A 178 -7.79 -15.04 -4.91
C ASP A 178 -7.88 -15.41 -6.39
N ARG A 179 -8.50 -14.56 -7.21
CA ARG A 179 -8.66 -14.79 -8.63
C ARG A 179 -7.36 -14.55 -9.39
N GLU A 180 -6.77 -13.38 -9.19
CA GLU A 180 -5.64 -12.95 -10.01
C GLU A 180 -4.33 -13.67 -9.66
N ILE A 181 -4.12 -14.04 -8.38
CA ILE A 181 -2.88 -14.70 -8.00
C ILE A 181 -2.72 -16.09 -8.62
N LYS A 182 -3.82 -16.76 -8.97
CA LYS A 182 -3.81 -18.07 -9.65
C LYS A 182 -3.15 -18.02 -11.04
N ARG A 183 -3.00 -16.84 -11.59
CA ARG A 183 -2.33 -16.60 -12.86
C ARG A 183 -0.80 -16.57 -12.74
N VAL A 184 -0.28 -16.48 -11.52
CA VAL A 184 1.16 -16.53 -11.23
C VAL A 184 1.53 -17.94 -10.84
N LYS A 185 2.39 -18.59 -11.63
CA LYS A 185 2.68 -20.04 -11.52
C LYS A 185 3.19 -20.47 -10.14
N ASN A 186 4.10 -19.70 -9.55
CA ASN A 186 4.78 -20.03 -8.29
C ASN A 186 4.28 -19.15 -7.15
N ALA A 187 2.96 -18.92 -7.06
CA ALA A 187 2.42 -18.00 -6.08
C ALA A 187 1.52 -18.69 -5.05
N ARG A 188 1.54 -18.13 -3.84
CA ARG A 188 0.58 -18.40 -2.78
C ARG A 188 0.00 -17.10 -2.26
N PHE A 189 -1.33 -17.04 -2.13
CA PHE A 189 -2.01 -15.96 -1.42
C PHE A 189 -2.33 -16.39 0.01
N VAL A 190 -2.09 -15.48 0.95
CA VAL A 190 -2.42 -15.63 2.37
C VAL A 190 -3.32 -14.48 2.79
N LEU A 191 -4.55 -14.80 3.16
CA LEU A 191 -5.46 -13.85 3.80
C LEU A 191 -5.34 -14.01 5.32
N LEU A 192 -4.73 -13.03 5.98
CA LEU A 192 -4.62 -13.01 7.43
C LEU A 192 -6.00 -12.81 8.04
N PRO A 193 -6.45 -13.70 8.95
CA PRO A 193 -7.76 -13.56 9.57
C PRO A 193 -7.83 -12.32 10.46
N ILE A 194 -9.03 -11.76 10.61
CA ILE A 194 -9.29 -10.67 11.55
C ILE A 194 -8.97 -11.14 12.98
N SER A 195 -8.24 -10.34 13.71
CA SER A 195 -7.88 -10.61 15.09
C SER A 195 -7.72 -9.32 15.90
N ASP A 196 -7.51 -9.46 17.20
CA ASP A 196 -7.18 -8.33 18.10
C ASP A 196 -5.85 -7.65 17.76
N GLU A 197 -5.00 -8.31 16.98
CA GLU A 197 -3.69 -7.80 16.57
C GLU A 197 -3.69 -7.14 15.19
N THR A 198 -4.69 -7.43 14.35
CA THR A 198 -4.80 -6.81 13.02
C THR A 198 -5.21 -5.34 13.12
N ARG A 199 -4.84 -4.55 12.13
CA ARG A 199 -4.98 -3.09 12.07
C ARG A 199 -5.50 -2.62 10.72
N GLY A 200 -6.37 -3.42 10.09
CA GLY A 200 -6.83 -3.12 8.74
C GLY A 200 -5.68 -3.05 7.75
N HIS A 201 -5.65 -2.02 6.93
CA HIS A 201 -4.51 -1.81 6.02
C HIS A 201 -3.17 -1.76 6.76
N GLY A 202 -3.14 -1.17 7.95
CA GLY A 202 -1.95 -1.07 8.80
C GLY A 202 -1.36 -2.40 9.27
N THR A 203 -2.03 -3.54 9.08
CA THR A 203 -1.52 -4.88 9.44
C THR A 203 -0.19 -5.19 8.76
N HIS A 204 0.05 -4.66 7.55
CA HIS A 204 1.31 -4.83 6.84
C HIS A 204 2.53 -4.28 7.59
N THR A 205 2.35 -3.35 8.52
CA THR A 205 3.44 -2.80 9.37
C THR A 205 3.75 -3.65 10.59
N LYS A 206 2.98 -4.71 10.84
CA LYS A 206 3.12 -5.60 12.01
C LYS A 206 3.83 -6.89 11.63
N ALA A 207 5.15 -6.82 11.44
CA ALA A 207 5.96 -7.96 11.00
C ALA A 207 5.78 -9.21 11.86
N VAL A 208 5.49 -9.06 13.16
CA VAL A 208 5.22 -10.18 14.08
C VAL A 208 4.10 -11.09 13.56
N ILE A 209 3.12 -10.55 12.86
CA ILE A 209 1.96 -11.30 12.35
C ILE A 209 2.33 -12.14 11.12
N TRP A 210 3.22 -11.64 10.25
CA TRP A 210 3.48 -12.25 8.94
C TRP A 210 4.92 -12.70 8.69
N LYS A 211 5.89 -12.43 9.59
CA LYS A 211 7.31 -12.76 9.37
C LYS A 211 7.60 -14.24 9.11
N HIS A 212 6.77 -15.14 9.63
CA HIS A 212 6.95 -16.59 9.40
C HIS A 212 6.68 -16.98 7.94
N TYR A 213 5.79 -16.26 7.23
CA TYR A 213 5.59 -16.44 5.79
C TYR A 213 6.79 -15.95 4.97
N LEU A 214 7.51 -14.93 5.46
CA LEU A 214 8.77 -14.52 4.85
C LEU A 214 9.82 -15.61 4.96
N ALA A 215 9.97 -16.21 6.14
CA ALA A 215 10.89 -17.33 6.33
C ALA A 215 10.54 -18.51 5.39
N GLU A 216 9.25 -18.89 5.33
CA GLU A 216 8.75 -19.92 4.40
C GLU A 216 9.10 -19.60 2.94
N LEU A 217 8.91 -18.35 2.51
CA LEU A 217 9.20 -17.92 1.15
C LEU A 217 10.69 -18.04 0.83
N LEU A 218 11.55 -17.59 1.75
CA LEU A 218 12.99 -17.64 1.59
C LEU A 218 13.51 -19.10 1.50
N ASP A 219 12.95 -19.99 2.33
CA ASP A 219 13.31 -21.43 2.27
C ASP A 219 12.88 -22.07 0.94
N LYS A 220 11.67 -21.78 0.47
CA LYS A 220 11.13 -22.33 -0.79
C LYS A 220 11.82 -21.82 -2.05
N SER A 221 12.38 -20.63 -2.01
CA SER A 221 13.08 -19.99 -3.12
C SER A 221 14.61 -20.11 -3.01
N ALA A 222 15.12 -20.91 -2.07
CA ALA A 222 16.53 -21.23 -1.99
C ALA A 222 16.92 -22.18 -3.14
N HIS A 223 18.03 -21.86 -3.83
CA HIS A 223 18.62 -22.68 -4.89
C HIS A 223 19.72 -23.56 -4.34
#